data_f25aeb3d0540fbf032f03acbce3524f4
#
_entry.id   f25aeb3d0540fbf032f03acbce3524f4
#
_cell.length_a   1.000
_cell.length_b   1.000
_cell.length_c   1.000
_cell.angle_alpha   90.00
_cell.angle_beta   90.00
_cell.angle_gamma   90.00
#
_symmetry.space_group_name_H-M   'P 1'
#
loop_
_entity.id
_entity.type
_entity.pdbx_description
1 polymer ?
#
loop_
_entity_poly.entity_id
_entity_poly.type
_entity_poly.pdbx_seq_one_letter_code
_entity_poly.pdbx_strand_id
1 'polypeptide(L)'
;MSFSGLNILDFVCFFKIPLISFTFFILSSCGSAKDKNTHEFQEYKPFKILEATYNSTLDEQIGKRSIHIEITIDNPNIKLDAVYFRNSKSELKLETNSSNQLFVGNIYKKRSNKDYNLAIDSTKEFGNVAPDISSKIPFELKKNEAVVSYYFKDKKYYFKIRDLQEI
;
A
#
# COMPACT_ATOMS: atom_id res chain seq x y z
N MET A 1 52.32 -48.80 38.90
CA MET A 1 51.20 -48.10 38.25
C MET A 1 51.79 -47.00 37.37
N SER A 2 51.86 -47.26 36.07
CA SER A 2 52.52 -46.38 35.10
C SER A 2 51.46 -45.54 34.42
N PHE A 3 51.53 -44.22 34.56
CA PHE A 3 50.73 -43.28 33.78
C PHE A 3 51.48 -42.98 32.49
N SER A 4 51.00 -43.57 31.40
CA SER A 4 51.47 -43.28 30.05
C SER A 4 50.92 -41.93 29.60
N GLY A 5 51.87 -41.08 29.13
CA GLY A 5 51.62 -39.70 28.74
C GLY A 5 50.64 -39.51 27.60
N LEU A 6 49.70 -38.63 27.79
CA LEU A 6 48.83 -38.08 26.77
C LEU A 6 49.65 -37.06 25.95
N ASN A 7 49.83 -37.29 24.66
CA ASN A 7 50.60 -36.42 23.79
C ASN A 7 49.81 -35.13 23.52
N ILE A 8 50.43 -34.01 23.84
CA ILE A 8 49.90 -32.61 23.63
C ILE A 8 49.58 -32.35 22.15
N LEU A 9 50.16 -33.11 21.23
CA LEU A 9 49.93 -32.97 19.79
C LEU A 9 48.53 -33.42 19.30
N ASP A 10 47.91 -34.38 20.01
CA ASP A 10 46.55 -34.82 19.64
C ASP A 10 45.46 -33.83 20.05
N PHE A 11 45.70 -32.99 21.05
CA PHE A 11 44.76 -31.99 21.51
C PHE A 11 44.65 -30.77 20.54
N VAL A 12 45.73 -30.48 19.80
CA VAL A 12 45.78 -29.35 18.88
C VAL A 12 45.06 -29.65 17.56
N CYS A 13 44.97 -30.92 17.13
CA CYS A 13 44.28 -31.27 15.91
C CYS A 13 42.75 -31.26 16.02
N PHE A 14 42.23 -31.58 17.22
CA PHE A 14 40.77 -31.62 17.43
C PHE A 14 40.12 -30.20 17.50
N PHE A 15 40.90 -29.17 17.82
CA PHE A 15 40.39 -27.81 17.96
C PHE A 15 40.39 -27.00 16.65
N LYS A 16 41.14 -27.43 15.63
CA LYS A 16 41.26 -26.69 14.36
C LYS A 16 40.12 -26.90 13.37
N ILE A 17 39.42 -28.03 13.43
CA ILE A 17 38.36 -28.38 12.48
C ILE A 17 37.06 -27.61 12.73
N PRO A 18 36.57 -27.37 13.96
CA PRO A 18 35.35 -26.61 14.18
C PRO A 18 35.47 -25.11 13.92
N LEU A 19 36.68 -24.53 13.97
CA LEU A 19 36.87 -23.10 13.78
C LEU A 19 36.71 -22.68 12.30
N ILE A 20 37.12 -23.54 11.37
CA ILE A 20 37.01 -23.27 9.92
C ILE A 20 35.54 -23.48 9.44
N SER A 21 34.80 -24.41 10.04
CA SER A 21 33.39 -24.65 9.70
C SER A 21 32.47 -23.52 10.19
N PHE A 22 32.84 -22.83 11.27
CA PHE A 22 32.02 -21.74 11.84
C PHE A 22 32.14 -20.43 11.04
N THR A 23 33.25 -20.20 10.35
CA THR A 23 33.45 -18.98 9.55
C THR A 23 32.71 -19.00 8.21
N PHE A 24 32.29 -20.17 7.71
CA PHE A 24 31.56 -20.27 6.44
C PHE A 24 30.06 -20.00 6.58
N PHE A 25 29.50 -19.99 7.82
CA PHE A 25 28.07 -19.80 8.06
C PHE A 25 27.63 -18.34 8.17
N ILE A 26 28.56 -17.37 8.19
CA ILE A 26 28.24 -15.96 8.42
C ILE A 26 27.94 -15.20 7.10
N LEU A 27 28.17 -15.79 5.93
CA LEU A 27 28.03 -15.10 4.65
C LEU A 27 26.69 -15.29 3.94
N SER A 28 25.76 -16.05 4.51
CA SER A 28 24.43 -16.27 3.92
C SER A 28 23.30 -15.46 4.56
N SER A 29 23.60 -14.43 5.34
CA SER A 29 22.61 -13.44 5.78
C SER A 29 22.41 -12.38 4.69
N CYS A 30 21.93 -12.77 3.52
CA CYS A 30 21.28 -11.85 2.60
C CYS A 30 19.96 -11.44 3.24
N GLY A 31 20.02 -10.44 4.13
CA GLY A 31 18.85 -9.74 4.60
C GLY A 31 18.20 -9.04 3.42
N SER A 32 17.12 -9.61 2.88
CA SER A 32 16.19 -8.88 2.04
C SER A 32 15.78 -7.65 2.83
N ALA A 33 16.27 -6.48 2.42
CA ALA A 33 15.76 -5.21 2.90
C ALA A 33 14.27 -5.19 2.54
N LYS A 34 13.40 -5.51 3.51
CA LYS A 34 11.98 -5.25 3.38
C LYS A 34 11.86 -3.75 3.17
N ASP A 35 11.42 -3.36 1.98
CA ASP A 35 11.01 -2.00 1.70
C ASP A 35 10.08 -1.54 2.84
N LYS A 36 10.53 -0.53 3.60
CA LYS A 36 9.81 0.01 4.76
C LYS A 36 8.46 0.66 4.41
N ASN A 37 8.03 0.57 3.17
CA ASN A 37 6.78 1.14 2.64
C ASN A 37 5.72 0.08 2.30
N THR A 38 5.88 -1.18 2.66
CA THR A 38 4.79 -2.15 2.55
C THR A 38 3.77 -1.83 3.63
N HIS A 39 2.72 -1.12 3.23
CA HIS A 39 1.52 -0.94 4.05
C HIS A 39 0.91 -2.33 4.27
N GLU A 40 1.08 -2.90 5.47
CA GLU A 40 0.48 -4.18 5.81
C GLU A 40 -1.05 -4.04 5.82
N PHE A 41 -1.69 -4.80 4.94
CA PHE A 41 -3.15 -4.94 5.00
C PHE A 41 -3.52 -5.79 6.21
N GLN A 42 -4.45 -5.28 7.01
CA GLN A 42 -4.99 -6.07 8.11
C GLN A 42 -6.00 -7.08 7.57
N GLU A 43 -5.76 -8.35 7.82
CA GLU A 43 -6.71 -9.41 7.52
C GLU A 43 -7.92 -9.34 8.47
N TYR A 44 -7.65 -9.01 9.74
CA TYR A 44 -8.69 -8.79 10.74
C TYR A 44 -8.95 -7.28 10.93
N LYS A 45 -10.20 -6.89 10.85
CA LYS A 45 -10.66 -5.52 11.10
C LYS A 45 -11.76 -5.49 12.16
N PRO A 46 -11.84 -4.43 12.99
CA PRO A 46 -12.82 -4.33 14.09
C PRO A 46 -14.21 -3.87 13.60
N PHE A 47 -14.54 -3.99 12.32
CA PHE A 47 -15.82 -3.63 11.72
C PHE A 47 -16.13 -4.50 10.51
N LYS A 48 -17.40 -4.56 10.12
CA LYS A 48 -17.82 -5.15 8.84
C LYS A 48 -18.20 -4.03 7.88
N ILE A 49 -17.83 -4.19 6.62
CA ILE A 49 -18.34 -3.37 5.53
C ILE A 49 -19.68 -3.97 5.16
N LEU A 50 -20.75 -3.18 5.29
CA LEU A 50 -22.11 -3.57 4.94
C LEU A 50 -22.36 -3.32 3.46
N GLU A 51 -21.87 -2.17 2.97
CA GLU A 51 -22.00 -1.76 1.59
C GLU A 51 -20.78 -0.94 1.18
N ALA A 52 -20.33 -1.10 -0.05
CA ALA A 52 -19.26 -0.30 -0.63
C ALA A 52 -19.52 -0.10 -2.12
N THR A 53 -19.87 1.10 -2.49
CA THR A 53 -20.29 1.45 -3.85
C THR A 53 -19.57 2.68 -4.36
N TYR A 54 -19.59 2.87 -5.68
CA TYR A 54 -19.14 4.11 -6.30
C TYR A 54 -20.01 4.45 -7.51
N ASN A 55 -20.14 5.75 -7.77
CA ASN A 55 -20.71 6.30 -8.97
C ASN A 55 -19.67 7.16 -9.69
N SER A 56 -19.60 7.04 -11.01
CA SER A 56 -18.64 7.79 -11.83
C SER A 56 -19.36 8.67 -12.84
N THR A 57 -19.29 9.98 -12.63
CA THR A 57 -19.90 10.98 -13.49
C THR A 57 -18.84 11.71 -14.31
N LEU A 58 -19.10 11.93 -15.59
CA LEU A 58 -18.28 12.77 -16.46
C LEU A 58 -19.01 14.09 -16.72
N ASP A 59 -18.43 15.18 -16.29
CA ASP A 59 -18.86 16.50 -16.69
C ASP A 59 -18.20 16.84 -18.03
N GLU A 60 -18.99 16.77 -19.12
CA GLU A 60 -18.50 16.98 -20.48
C GLU A 60 -18.10 18.44 -20.73
N GLN A 61 -18.76 19.40 -20.08
CA GLN A 61 -18.51 20.83 -20.30
C GLN A 61 -17.11 21.24 -19.80
N ILE A 62 -16.70 20.71 -18.67
CA ILE A 62 -15.40 21.04 -18.05
C ILE A 62 -14.37 19.92 -18.20
N GLY A 63 -14.73 18.79 -18.83
CA GLY A 63 -13.87 17.64 -19.04
C GLY A 63 -13.34 17.05 -17.74
N LYS A 64 -14.09 17.13 -16.65
CA LYS A 64 -13.74 16.56 -15.35
C LYS A 64 -14.55 15.29 -15.10
N ARG A 65 -13.86 14.26 -14.61
CA ARG A 65 -14.52 13.07 -14.08
C ARG A 65 -14.55 13.16 -12.56
N SER A 66 -15.74 13.00 -11.98
CA SER A 66 -15.91 12.81 -10.54
C SER A 66 -16.27 11.36 -10.24
N ILE A 67 -15.71 10.82 -9.18
CA ILE A 67 -16.06 9.50 -8.65
C ILE A 67 -16.53 9.73 -7.22
N HIS A 68 -17.77 9.43 -6.97
CA HIS A 68 -18.40 9.48 -5.66
C HIS A 68 -18.36 8.08 -5.06
N ILE A 69 -17.84 7.93 -3.86
CA ILE A 69 -17.64 6.63 -3.19
C ILE A 69 -18.38 6.66 -1.87
N GLU A 70 -19.19 5.63 -1.64
CA GLU A 70 -19.94 5.42 -0.41
C GLU A 70 -19.52 4.11 0.26
N ILE A 71 -19.25 4.17 1.56
CA ILE A 71 -18.85 3.00 2.34
C ILE A 71 -19.61 3.01 3.66
N THR A 72 -20.42 1.97 3.86
CA THR A 72 -21.20 1.78 5.10
C THR A 72 -20.56 0.70 5.95
N ILE A 73 -20.36 1.00 7.24
CA ILE A 73 -19.82 0.07 8.23
C ILE A 73 -20.76 -0.10 9.43
N ASP A 74 -20.63 -1.23 10.13
CA ASP A 74 -21.48 -1.61 11.27
C ASP A 74 -21.00 -1.07 12.63
N ASN A 75 -19.77 -0.57 12.73
CA ASN A 75 -19.18 -0.16 13.99
C ASN A 75 -19.08 1.36 14.15
N PRO A 76 -19.88 1.98 15.05
CA PRO A 76 -19.89 3.44 15.24
C PRO A 76 -18.61 4.00 15.88
N ASN A 77 -17.76 3.14 16.47
CA ASN A 77 -16.53 3.57 17.12
C ASN A 77 -15.32 3.64 16.19
N ILE A 78 -15.50 3.29 14.92
CA ILE A 78 -14.42 3.30 13.92
C ILE A 78 -14.59 4.50 13.00
N LYS A 79 -13.53 5.28 12.86
CA LYS A 79 -13.47 6.39 11.92
C LYS A 79 -12.63 5.97 10.70
N LEU A 80 -13.27 5.92 9.54
CA LEU A 80 -12.55 5.83 8.29
C LEU A 80 -11.90 7.18 7.96
N ASP A 81 -10.67 7.16 7.44
CA ASP A 81 -9.88 8.35 7.20
C ASP A 81 -9.82 8.69 5.70
N ALA A 82 -9.40 7.74 4.88
CA ALA A 82 -9.28 7.95 3.45
C ALA A 82 -9.55 6.68 2.65
N VAL A 83 -9.98 6.87 1.40
CA VAL A 83 -10.11 5.83 0.38
C VAL A 83 -9.10 6.05 -0.73
N TYR A 84 -8.48 4.97 -1.17
CA TYR A 84 -7.59 4.90 -2.31
C TYR A 84 -8.26 4.07 -3.41
N PHE A 85 -8.51 4.67 -4.56
CA PHE A 85 -9.21 4.03 -5.65
C PHE A 85 -8.72 4.57 -7.00
N ARG A 86 -8.49 3.69 -7.97
CA ARG A 86 -8.07 4.06 -9.35
C ARG A 86 -6.94 5.10 -9.39
N ASN A 87 -5.85 4.83 -8.65
CA ASN A 87 -4.68 5.71 -8.54
C ASN A 87 -4.96 7.12 -7.98
N SER A 88 -5.99 7.24 -7.14
CA SER A 88 -6.33 8.49 -6.47
C SER A 88 -6.65 8.24 -5.02
N LYS A 89 -6.46 9.27 -4.21
CA LYS A 89 -6.81 9.29 -2.78
C LYS A 89 -7.90 10.33 -2.57
N SER A 90 -8.86 10.01 -1.72
CA SER A 90 -9.84 10.95 -1.18
C SER A 90 -9.99 10.75 0.32
N GLU A 91 -10.20 11.84 1.03
CA GLU A 91 -10.62 11.79 2.43
C GLU A 91 -12.06 11.31 2.50
N LEU A 92 -12.36 10.51 3.54
CA LEU A 92 -13.70 10.03 3.83
C LEU A 92 -14.35 10.90 4.90
N LYS A 93 -15.54 11.39 4.63
CA LYS A 93 -16.36 12.16 5.56
C LYS A 93 -17.52 11.33 6.04
N LEU A 94 -17.80 11.39 7.34
CA LEU A 94 -18.98 10.77 7.92
C LEU A 94 -20.23 11.57 7.59
N GLU A 95 -21.19 10.94 6.92
CA GLU A 95 -22.48 11.57 6.54
C GLU A 95 -23.58 11.25 7.55
N THR A 96 -23.57 10.06 8.15
CA THR A 96 -24.65 9.59 9.02
C THR A 96 -24.12 9.04 10.34
N ASN A 97 -24.67 9.55 11.45
CA ASN A 97 -24.38 9.11 12.82
C ASN A 97 -25.53 8.20 13.36
N SER A 98 -25.82 7.13 12.64
CA SER A 98 -26.75 6.09 13.10
C SER A 98 -25.97 4.86 13.59
N SER A 99 -26.68 3.77 13.89
CA SER A 99 -26.03 2.49 14.21
C SER A 99 -25.06 2.00 13.13
N ASN A 100 -25.34 2.35 11.88
CA ASN A 100 -24.48 2.12 10.72
C ASN A 100 -23.92 3.46 10.26
N GLN A 101 -22.62 3.54 10.07
CA GLN A 101 -21.95 4.77 9.65
C GLN A 101 -21.72 4.75 8.14
N LEU A 102 -22.24 5.77 7.46
CA LEU A 102 -22.00 6.04 6.05
C LEU A 102 -20.83 7.02 5.90
N PHE A 103 -19.81 6.62 5.21
CA PHE A 103 -18.66 7.44 4.85
C PHE A 103 -18.67 7.74 3.36
N VAL A 104 -18.43 8.99 3.01
CA VAL A 104 -18.45 9.47 1.63
C VAL A 104 -17.11 10.09 1.27
N GLY A 105 -16.62 9.74 0.08
CA GLY A 105 -15.41 10.29 -0.52
C GLY A 105 -15.63 10.72 -1.97
N ASN A 106 -15.01 11.84 -2.36
CA ASN A 106 -15.10 12.36 -3.72
C ASN A 106 -13.72 12.45 -4.35
N ILE A 107 -13.52 11.80 -5.50
CA ILE A 107 -12.30 11.87 -6.29
C ILE A 107 -12.60 12.67 -7.55
N TYR A 108 -11.85 13.75 -7.76
CA TYR A 108 -11.95 14.57 -8.96
C TYR A 108 -10.73 14.36 -9.85
N LYS A 109 -10.94 13.89 -11.07
CA LYS A 109 -9.90 13.74 -12.09
C LYS A 109 -10.14 14.71 -13.23
N LYS A 110 -9.18 15.58 -13.46
CA LYS A 110 -9.17 16.38 -14.69
C LYS A 110 -8.89 15.44 -15.86
N ARG A 111 -9.67 15.55 -16.95
CA ARG A 111 -9.37 14.85 -18.19
C ARG A 111 -7.98 15.35 -18.64
N SER A 112 -7.04 14.45 -18.79
CA SER A 112 -5.77 14.79 -19.42
C SER A 112 -6.05 14.92 -20.90
N ASN A 113 -6.53 16.09 -21.36
CA ASN A 113 -6.46 16.46 -22.76
C ASN A 113 -5.00 16.87 -23.06
N LYS A 114 -4.09 15.96 -22.78
CA LYS A 114 -2.74 16.13 -23.26
C LYS A 114 -2.69 15.59 -24.68
N ASP A 115 -3.10 16.42 -25.63
CA ASP A 115 -2.50 16.39 -26.94
C ASP A 115 -1.03 16.76 -26.73
N TYR A 116 -0.19 15.75 -26.59
CA TYR A 116 1.24 15.96 -26.70
C TYR A 116 1.50 16.35 -28.15
N ASN A 117 1.91 17.57 -28.39
CA ASN A 117 2.46 17.95 -29.68
C ASN A 117 3.77 17.16 -29.87
N LEU A 118 3.65 15.98 -30.46
CA LEU A 118 4.80 15.21 -30.94
C LEU A 118 5.21 15.83 -32.28
N ALA A 119 6.11 16.76 -32.22
CA ALA A 119 6.70 17.35 -33.43
C ALA A 119 8.12 16.79 -33.63
N ILE A 120 8.51 16.60 -34.88
CA ILE A 120 9.91 16.27 -35.26
C ILE A 120 10.87 17.38 -34.80
N ASP A 121 10.36 18.59 -34.62
CA ASP A 121 11.12 19.77 -34.20
C ASP A 121 10.85 20.00 -32.68
N SER A 122 11.91 19.86 -31.88
CA SER A 122 11.84 20.00 -30.41
C SER A 122 11.41 21.42 -29.96
N THR A 123 11.54 22.44 -30.80
CA THR A 123 11.07 23.80 -30.47
C THR A 123 9.55 23.89 -30.45
N LYS A 124 8.85 23.01 -31.15
CA LYS A 124 7.36 22.91 -31.16
C LYS A 124 6.77 22.10 -30.01
N GLU A 125 7.60 21.42 -29.24
CA GLU A 125 7.21 20.70 -28.01
C GLU A 125 7.23 21.61 -26.79
N PHE A 126 7.55 22.90 -26.98
CA PHE A 126 7.53 23.88 -25.91
C PHE A 126 6.12 24.05 -25.34
N GLY A 127 5.97 23.76 -24.03
CA GLY A 127 4.67 23.79 -23.34
C GLY A 127 4.12 22.42 -22.94
N ASN A 128 4.78 21.32 -23.31
CA ASN A 128 4.45 20.01 -22.75
C ASN A 128 4.75 19.99 -21.24
N VAL A 129 3.73 19.90 -20.42
CA VAL A 129 3.88 19.76 -18.96
C VAL A 129 4.19 18.32 -18.64
N ALA A 130 5.24 18.08 -17.85
CA ALA A 130 5.58 16.74 -17.38
C ALA A 130 4.36 16.07 -16.70
N PRO A 131 4.20 14.73 -16.84
CA PRO A 131 3.13 14.02 -16.16
C PRO A 131 3.23 14.22 -14.64
N ASP A 132 2.11 14.53 -14.01
CA ASP A 132 2.03 14.64 -12.56
C ASP A 132 2.21 13.23 -11.95
N ILE A 133 3.39 12.99 -11.41
CA ILE A 133 3.75 11.74 -10.72
C ILE A 133 3.48 11.81 -9.22
N SER A 134 3.07 12.96 -8.69
CA SER A 134 2.83 13.19 -7.25
C SER A 134 1.60 12.44 -6.73
N SER A 135 0.71 12.01 -7.62
CA SER A 135 -0.55 11.35 -7.27
C SER A 135 -0.48 9.82 -7.20
N LYS A 136 0.72 9.22 -7.30
CA LYS A 136 0.84 7.75 -7.18
C LYS A 136 0.47 7.31 -5.78
N ILE A 137 -0.58 6.50 -5.69
CA ILE A 137 -0.94 5.84 -4.44
C ILE A 137 0.06 4.70 -4.15
N PRO A 138 0.32 4.40 -2.87
CA PRO A 138 1.30 3.36 -2.48
C PRO A 138 0.75 1.92 -2.62
N PHE A 139 -0.33 1.74 -3.37
CA PHE A 139 -1.03 0.46 -3.52
C PHE A 139 -1.21 0.09 -4.98
N GLU A 140 -0.96 -1.17 -5.30
CA GLU A 140 -1.34 -1.76 -6.58
C GLU A 140 -2.77 -2.30 -6.47
N LEU A 141 -3.70 -1.64 -7.18
CA LEU A 141 -5.13 -1.94 -7.14
C LEU A 141 -5.65 -2.33 -8.52
N LYS A 142 -6.48 -3.37 -8.55
CA LYS A 142 -7.29 -3.73 -9.72
C LYS A 142 -8.43 -2.72 -9.92
N LYS A 143 -9.13 -2.79 -11.05
CA LYS A 143 -10.17 -1.84 -11.48
C LYS A 143 -11.25 -1.60 -10.41
N ASN A 144 -11.68 -2.66 -9.71
CA ASN A 144 -12.74 -2.62 -8.69
C ASN A 144 -12.20 -2.77 -7.26
N GLU A 145 -10.88 -2.69 -7.07
CA GLU A 145 -10.29 -2.75 -5.74
C GLU A 145 -10.10 -1.33 -5.19
N ALA A 146 -10.39 -1.19 -3.91
CA ALA A 146 -10.09 0.02 -3.15
C ALA A 146 -9.34 -0.34 -1.86
N VAL A 147 -8.63 0.61 -1.30
CA VAL A 147 -8.06 0.51 0.04
C VAL A 147 -8.66 1.62 0.88
N VAL A 148 -9.11 1.28 2.08
CA VAL A 148 -9.52 2.27 3.08
C VAL A 148 -8.50 2.31 4.20
N SER A 149 -8.18 3.51 4.65
CA SER A 149 -7.44 3.72 5.89
C SER A 149 -8.42 4.08 7.02
N TYR A 150 -8.12 3.59 8.21
CA TYR A 150 -8.91 3.85 9.41
C TYR A 150 -8.01 3.92 10.64
N TYR A 151 -8.51 4.56 11.69
CA TYR A 151 -7.83 4.62 12.98
C TYR A 151 -8.47 3.66 13.97
N PHE A 152 -7.62 2.89 14.67
CA PHE A 152 -8.00 2.05 15.79
C PHE A 152 -6.92 2.09 16.86
N LYS A 153 -7.28 2.46 18.11
CA LYS A 153 -6.34 2.65 19.21
C LYS A 153 -5.14 3.53 18.84
N ASP A 154 -5.42 4.69 18.23
CA ASP A 154 -4.46 5.72 17.79
C ASP A 154 -3.44 5.26 16.73
N LYS A 155 -3.64 4.08 16.16
CA LYS A 155 -2.84 3.58 15.05
C LYS A 155 -3.62 3.59 13.76
N LYS A 156 -2.93 3.93 12.66
CA LYS A 156 -3.50 3.90 11.32
C LYS A 156 -3.32 2.53 10.71
N TYR A 157 -4.40 1.99 10.18
CA TYR A 157 -4.46 0.69 9.52
C TYR A 157 -5.04 0.83 8.13
N TYR A 158 -4.79 -0.19 7.29
CA TYR A 158 -5.27 -0.25 5.93
C TYR A 158 -6.02 -1.56 5.70
N PHE A 159 -7.16 -1.47 5.03
CA PHE A 159 -7.98 -2.61 4.66
C PHE A 159 -8.32 -2.55 3.18
N LYS A 160 -8.19 -3.68 2.48
CA LYS A 160 -8.47 -3.79 1.06
C LYS A 160 -9.90 -4.24 0.82
N ILE A 161 -10.68 -3.44 0.11
CA ILE A 161 -11.98 -3.79 -0.44
C ILE A 161 -11.71 -4.42 -1.81
N ARG A 162 -12.12 -5.67 -2.00
CA ARG A 162 -11.81 -6.44 -3.22
C ARG A 162 -12.82 -6.20 -4.34
N ASP A 163 -14.03 -5.80 -4.00
CA ASP A 163 -15.13 -5.60 -4.94
C ASP A 163 -15.95 -4.38 -4.53
N LEU A 164 -15.53 -3.22 -5.07
CA LEU A 164 -16.29 -1.98 -4.96
C LEU A 164 -17.25 -1.92 -6.13
N GLN A 165 -18.56 -1.88 -5.84
CA GLN A 165 -19.61 -1.99 -6.86
C GLN A 165 -19.92 -0.64 -7.51
N GLU A 166 -20.12 -0.64 -8.82
CA GLU A 166 -20.55 0.55 -9.58
C GLU A 166 -22.09 0.63 -9.60
N ILE A 167 -22.64 1.79 -9.27
CA ILE A 167 -24.09 2.08 -9.26
C ILE A 167 -24.44 3.22 -10.21
#